data_24a0e0c6591d2d86507feb28823fb422
#
_entry.id   24a0e0c6591d2d86507feb28823fb422
#
_cell.length_a   1.000
_cell.length_b   1.000
_cell.length_c   1.000
_cell.angle_alpha   90.00
_cell.angle_beta   90.00
_cell.angle_gamma   90.00
#
_symmetry.space_group_name_H-M   'P 1'
#
loop_
_entity.id
_entity.type
_entity.pdbx_description
1 polymer ?
#
loop_
_entity_poly.entity_id
_entity_poly.type
_entity_poly.pdbx_seq_one_letter_code
_entity_poly.pdbx_strand_id
1 'polypeptide(L)'
;MAGLGHRQDRGVMLPPLDEIDGFMVRPGFYNSEGAVPTARGVSFTIHSVGATGCTLLLFRPQEKEPYARLKYPEAYHIGNTFAMLVFGLKIDEFEYAFQLDGPYDESRGLLFDKNNVLLDPFAKAVTGQRNWGERPESDEGFVYHARVVENNFDWGKMTFPEIPAEDLIIYETHVRGFTRDASSGVTAGGTFEGLRQKIPYQIGRAH
;
A
#
# COMPACT_ATOMS: atom_id res chain seq x y z
N MET A 1 18.00 19.40 15.75
CA MET A 1 18.32 18.09 15.15
C MET A 1 17.69 18.02 13.77
N ALA A 2 18.47 17.64 12.77
CA ALA A 2 18.15 17.80 11.36
C ALA A 2 16.94 16.96 10.96
N GLY A 3 16.02 17.59 10.20
CA GLY A 3 14.86 16.93 9.63
C GLY A 3 15.21 15.68 8.85
N LEU A 4 14.44 14.63 9.07
CA LEU A 4 14.36 13.45 8.20
C LEU A 4 13.76 13.89 6.84
N GLY A 5 14.54 14.68 6.11
CA GLY A 5 14.29 14.89 4.69
C GLY A 5 14.37 13.53 4.02
N HIS A 6 13.33 13.16 3.30
CA HIS A 6 13.37 12.05 2.36
C HIS A 6 14.63 12.23 1.49
N ARG A 7 15.65 11.43 1.75
CA ARG A 7 16.75 11.26 0.82
C ARG A 7 16.12 10.68 -0.44
N GLN A 8 15.90 11.55 -1.42
CA GLN A 8 15.82 11.08 -2.79
C GLN A 8 17.13 10.31 -3.03
N ASP A 9 16.98 9.01 -3.11
CA ASP A 9 18.10 8.12 -3.36
C ASP A 9 18.66 8.45 -4.74
N ARG A 10 19.72 9.29 -4.77
CA ARG A 10 20.54 9.52 -5.96
C ARG A 10 21.49 8.35 -6.15
N GLY A 11 21.08 7.16 -5.71
CA GLY A 11 21.81 5.94 -5.91
C GLY A 11 21.96 5.68 -7.41
N VAL A 12 23.13 5.26 -7.82
CA VAL A 12 23.41 4.75 -9.16
C VAL A 12 22.34 3.71 -9.48
N MET A 13 21.38 4.08 -10.34
CA MET A 13 20.30 3.16 -10.72
C MET A 13 20.90 2.10 -11.62
N LEU A 14 21.15 0.94 -11.03
CA LEU A 14 21.68 -0.22 -11.71
C LEU A 14 20.75 -0.64 -12.85
N PRO A 15 21.26 -1.11 -13.99
CA PRO A 15 20.45 -1.54 -15.12
C PRO A 15 19.60 -2.77 -14.77
N PRO A 16 18.55 -3.09 -15.56
CA PRO A 16 17.87 -4.36 -15.46
C PRO A 16 18.83 -5.52 -15.66
N LEU A 17 18.52 -6.68 -15.07
CA LEU A 17 19.32 -7.91 -15.19
C LEU A 17 18.57 -9.00 -15.95
N ASP A 18 17.24 -9.06 -15.79
CA ASP A 18 16.39 -10.10 -16.37
C ASP A 18 15.17 -9.49 -17.05
N GLU A 19 14.48 -10.32 -17.84
CA GLU A 19 13.19 -10.02 -18.43
C GLU A 19 12.18 -11.11 -18.03
N ILE A 20 11.03 -10.72 -17.50
CA ILE A 20 9.96 -11.62 -17.06
C ILE A 20 8.64 -11.10 -17.61
N ASP A 21 7.93 -11.92 -18.38
CA ASP A 21 6.62 -11.60 -18.95
C ASP A 21 6.60 -10.23 -19.69
N GLY A 22 7.69 -9.93 -20.41
CA GLY A 22 7.87 -8.67 -21.15
C GLY A 22 8.31 -7.47 -20.31
N PHE A 23 8.55 -7.64 -19.02
CA PHE A 23 9.05 -6.59 -18.12
C PHE A 23 10.52 -6.77 -17.81
N MET A 24 11.25 -5.68 -17.92
CA MET A 24 12.64 -5.64 -17.45
C MET A 24 12.66 -5.57 -15.93
N VAL A 25 13.44 -6.44 -15.28
CA VAL A 25 13.46 -6.57 -13.82
C VAL A 25 14.89 -6.70 -13.27
N ARG A 26 15.01 -6.57 -11.95
CA ARG A 26 16.21 -6.89 -11.16
C ARG A 26 15.83 -7.13 -9.70
N PRO A 27 16.75 -7.60 -8.80
CA PRO A 27 16.53 -7.61 -7.37
C PRO A 27 16.09 -6.24 -6.85
N GLY A 28 15.04 -6.23 -6.01
CA GLY A 28 14.47 -5.03 -5.41
C GLY A 28 15.14 -4.63 -4.09
N PHE A 29 14.42 -3.86 -3.28
CA PHE A 29 14.92 -3.31 -2.01
C PHE A 29 14.47 -4.20 -0.83
N TYR A 30 15.33 -5.11 -0.40
CA TYR A 30 15.04 -6.09 0.67
C TYR A 30 14.75 -5.48 2.04
N ASN A 31 15.13 -4.24 2.27
CA ASN A 31 14.95 -3.49 3.52
C ASN A 31 13.75 -2.52 3.50
N SER A 32 12.92 -2.59 2.47
CA SER A 32 11.78 -1.69 2.28
C SER A 32 10.58 -2.48 1.79
N GLU A 33 9.72 -2.87 2.72
CA GLU A 33 8.53 -3.68 2.44
C GLU A 33 7.46 -2.91 1.67
N GLY A 34 6.62 -3.66 0.93
CA GLY A 34 5.60 -3.12 0.07
C GLY A 34 6.12 -2.61 -1.28
N ALA A 35 5.34 -1.77 -1.91
CA ALA A 35 5.67 -1.16 -3.20
C ALA A 35 6.30 0.22 -3.02
N VAL A 36 7.53 0.35 -3.47
CA VAL A 36 8.33 1.59 -3.39
C VAL A 36 8.58 2.14 -4.79
N PRO A 37 7.98 3.27 -5.16
CA PRO A 37 8.21 3.90 -6.45
C PRO A 37 9.63 4.47 -6.55
N THR A 38 10.19 4.40 -7.74
CA THR A 38 11.49 4.96 -8.11
C THR A 38 11.37 5.75 -9.40
N ALA A 39 12.38 6.49 -9.77
CA ALA A 39 12.38 7.25 -11.04
C ALA A 39 12.26 6.38 -12.30
N ARG A 40 12.46 5.04 -12.22
CA ARG A 40 12.48 4.15 -13.39
C ARG A 40 11.48 2.99 -13.31
N GLY A 41 10.78 2.82 -12.19
CA GLY A 41 9.85 1.71 -11.96
C GLY A 41 9.46 1.60 -10.50
N VAL A 42 9.04 0.42 -10.08
CA VAL A 42 8.58 0.15 -8.72
C VAL A 42 9.27 -1.08 -8.15
N SER A 43 9.80 -0.97 -6.93
CA SER A 43 10.29 -2.12 -6.17
C SER A 43 9.16 -2.71 -5.33
N PHE A 44 8.91 -4.01 -5.49
CA PHE A 44 7.92 -4.75 -4.73
C PHE A 44 8.63 -5.73 -3.81
N THR A 45 8.38 -5.62 -2.52
CA THR A 45 9.02 -6.45 -1.49
C THR A 45 7.96 -7.04 -0.56
N ILE A 46 8.00 -8.34 -0.38
CA ILE A 46 7.12 -9.06 0.54
C ILE A 46 7.93 -10.04 1.40
N HIS A 47 7.64 -10.06 2.69
CA HIS A 47 8.18 -11.01 3.65
C HIS A 47 7.16 -12.11 3.92
N SER A 48 7.57 -13.39 3.80
CA SER A 48 6.68 -14.51 4.08
C SER A 48 7.46 -15.73 4.58
N VAL A 49 7.27 -16.06 5.84
CA VAL A 49 7.91 -17.23 6.46
C VAL A 49 7.31 -18.51 5.88
N GLY A 50 8.16 -19.36 5.32
CA GLY A 50 7.76 -20.65 4.76
C GLY A 50 7.30 -20.63 3.31
N ALA A 51 7.16 -19.46 2.67
CA ALA A 51 6.90 -19.39 1.25
C ALA A 51 8.11 -19.90 0.45
N THR A 52 7.86 -20.71 -0.57
CA THR A 52 8.86 -21.24 -1.50
C THR A 52 8.83 -20.54 -2.86
N GLY A 53 7.82 -19.73 -3.13
CA GLY A 53 7.68 -18.98 -4.35
C GLY A 53 6.76 -17.76 -4.17
N CYS A 54 7.02 -16.75 -4.98
CA CYS A 54 6.20 -15.54 -5.05
C CYS A 54 5.94 -15.16 -6.51
N THR A 55 4.73 -14.69 -6.80
CA THR A 55 4.37 -14.10 -8.09
C THR A 55 3.71 -12.76 -7.85
N LEU A 56 4.22 -11.71 -8.48
CA LEU A 56 3.57 -10.42 -8.55
C LEU A 56 2.53 -10.44 -9.67
N LEU A 57 1.32 -10.05 -9.35
CA LEU A 57 0.23 -9.88 -10.29
C LEU A 57 0.03 -8.40 -10.58
N LEU A 58 -0.02 -8.03 -11.85
CA LEU A 58 -0.32 -6.67 -12.28
C LEU A 58 -1.68 -6.63 -12.97
N PHE A 59 -2.54 -5.71 -12.54
CA PHE A 59 -3.89 -5.53 -13.06
C PHE A 59 -4.02 -4.15 -13.68
N ARG A 60 -4.85 -4.03 -14.71
CA ARG A 60 -5.34 -2.71 -15.11
C ARG A 60 -6.27 -2.17 -14.03
N PRO A 61 -6.34 -0.84 -13.83
CA PRO A 61 -7.22 -0.28 -12.82
C PRO A 61 -8.66 -0.80 -12.94
N GLN A 62 -9.16 -1.39 -11.86
CA GLN A 62 -10.50 -1.98 -11.72
C GLN A 62 -10.76 -3.25 -12.55
N GLU A 63 -9.78 -3.85 -13.20
CA GLU A 63 -9.92 -5.16 -13.85
C GLU A 63 -9.67 -6.29 -12.85
N LYS A 64 -10.41 -7.39 -13.00
CA LYS A 64 -10.30 -8.56 -12.12
C LYS A 64 -9.18 -9.51 -12.54
N GLU A 65 -8.86 -9.55 -13.83
CA GLU A 65 -7.83 -10.42 -14.37
C GLU A 65 -6.49 -9.69 -14.50
N PRO A 66 -5.40 -10.28 -14.04
CA PRO A 66 -4.08 -9.69 -14.21
C PRO A 66 -3.65 -9.74 -15.68
N TYR A 67 -3.11 -8.63 -16.16
CA TYR A 67 -2.50 -8.58 -17.49
C TYR A 67 -1.05 -9.07 -17.52
N ALA A 68 -0.41 -9.23 -16.36
CA ALA A 68 0.94 -9.78 -16.23
C ALA A 68 1.11 -10.57 -14.91
N ARG A 69 1.94 -11.63 -14.97
CA ARG A 69 2.26 -12.52 -13.84
C ARG A 69 3.76 -12.70 -13.74
N LEU A 70 4.41 -11.89 -12.92
CA LEU A 70 5.86 -11.87 -12.79
C LEU A 70 6.29 -12.78 -11.64
N LYS A 71 6.71 -14.00 -11.97
CA LYS A 71 7.27 -14.93 -10.98
C LYS A 71 8.66 -14.46 -10.54
N TYR A 72 8.86 -14.33 -9.23
CA TYR A 72 10.17 -13.96 -8.69
C TYR A 72 11.22 -15.06 -8.99
N PRO A 73 12.37 -14.71 -9.58
CA PRO A 73 13.50 -15.62 -9.67
C PRO A 73 13.97 -16.06 -8.27
N GLU A 74 14.51 -17.26 -8.16
CA GLU A 74 15.09 -17.75 -6.90
C GLU A 74 16.19 -16.80 -6.37
N ALA A 75 16.98 -16.22 -7.25
CA ALA A 75 18.00 -15.23 -6.90
C ALA A 75 17.44 -13.91 -6.33
N TYR A 76 16.12 -13.69 -6.41
CA TYR A 76 15.45 -12.51 -5.86
C TYR A 76 14.76 -12.82 -4.52
N HIS A 77 15.13 -13.94 -3.91
CA HIS A 77 14.65 -14.40 -2.60
C HIS A 77 15.83 -14.52 -1.64
N ILE A 78 15.80 -13.79 -0.55
CA ILE A 78 16.80 -13.81 0.52
C ILE A 78 16.12 -14.08 1.86
N GLY A 79 16.43 -15.23 2.47
CA GLY A 79 15.80 -15.67 3.72
C GLY A 79 14.29 -15.90 3.54
N ASN A 80 13.45 -15.03 4.09
CA ASN A 80 11.99 -15.07 3.94
C ASN A 80 11.47 -13.89 3.10
N THR A 81 12.35 -13.14 2.44
CA THR A 81 11.97 -11.90 1.75
C THR A 81 12.17 -12.04 0.25
N PHE A 82 11.12 -11.79 -0.51
CA PHE A 82 11.12 -11.66 -1.96
C PHE A 82 11.16 -10.18 -2.34
N ALA A 83 12.09 -9.76 -3.19
CA ALA A 83 12.18 -8.37 -3.60
C ALA A 83 12.54 -8.25 -5.08
N MET A 84 11.71 -7.53 -5.86
CA MET A 84 11.90 -7.33 -7.29
C MET A 84 11.58 -5.89 -7.68
N LEU A 85 12.49 -5.24 -8.38
CA LEU A 85 12.26 -3.97 -9.05
C LEU A 85 11.81 -4.23 -10.48
N VAL A 86 10.63 -3.73 -10.83
CA VAL A 86 10.04 -3.80 -12.17
C VAL A 86 10.16 -2.44 -12.83
N PHE A 87 10.84 -2.37 -13.96
CA PHE A 87 11.08 -1.14 -14.69
C PHE A 87 9.88 -0.73 -15.56
N GLY A 88 9.75 0.56 -15.86
CA GLY A 88 8.78 1.10 -16.80
C GLY A 88 7.34 1.16 -16.31
N LEU A 89 7.06 0.74 -15.07
CA LEU A 89 5.73 0.86 -14.49
C LEU A 89 5.40 2.33 -14.16
N LYS A 90 4.21 2.77 -14.57
CA LYS A 90 3.63 4.05 -14.19
C LYS A 90 2.54 3.82 -13.15
N ILE A 91 2.66 4.43 -12.00
CA ILE A 91 1.87 4.14 -10.80
C ILE A 91 0.36 4.29 -10.98
N ASP A 92 -0.09 5.13 -11.91
CA ASP A 92 -1.52 5.36 -12.18
C ASP A 92 -2.11 4.35 -13.17
N GLU A 93 -1.28 3.54 -13.84
CA GLU A 93 -1.70 2.64 -14.91
C GLU A 93 -1.89 1.19 -14.44
N PHE A 94 -1.61 0.89 -13.15
CA PHE A 94 -1.76 -0.48 -12.62
C PHE A 94 -2.20 -0.54 -11.16
N GLU A 95 -2.74 -1.70 -10.83
CA GLU A 95 -2.95 -2.21 -9.47
C GLU A 95 -2.17 -3.51 -9.33
N TYR A 96 -1.88 -3.95 -8.11
CA TYR A 96 -1.10 -5.16 -7.90
C TYR A 96 -1.59 -6.00 -6.73
N ALA A 97 -1.22 -7.27 -6.77
CA ALA A 97 -1.38 -8.23 -5.70
C ALA A 97 -0.27 -9.28 -5.76
N PHE A 98 -0.25 -10.18 -4.80
CA PHE A 98 0.71 -11.28 -4.77
C PHE A 98 0.00 -12.64 -4.80
N GLN A 99 0.71 -13.65 -5.29
CA GLN A 99 0.44 -15.06 -5.04
C GLN A 99 1.67 -15.67 -4.40
N LEU A 100 1.49 -16.44 -3.34
CA LEU A 100 2.56 -17.12 -2.63
C LEU A 100 2.38 -18.63 -2.76
N ASP A 101 3.46 -19.31 -3.09
CA ASP A 101 3.55 -20.77 -3.10
C ASP A 101 4.30 -21.27 -1.87
N GLY A 102 3.97 -22.47 -1.39
CA GLY A 102 4.58 -23.04 -0.21
C GLY A 102 3.85 -24.30 0.24
N PRO A 103 4.28 -24.90 1.37
CA PRO A 103 3.64 -26.07 1.92
C PRO A 103 2.25 -25.75 2.48
N TYR A 104 1.31 -26.71 2.32
CA TYR A 104 0.05 -26.68 3.04
C TYR A 104 0.14 -27.65 4.24
N ASP A 105 0.20 -27.12 5.46
CA ASP A 105 0.30 -27.88 6.70
C ASP A 105 -0.40 -27.12 7.83
N GLU A 106 -1.65 -27.47 8.09
CA GLU A 106 -2.48 -26.83 9.11
C GLU A 106 -1.89 -26.96 10.52
N SER A 107 -1.21 -28.08 10.81
CA SER A 107 -0.63 -28.33 12.13
C SER A 107 0.52 -27.36 12.47
N ARG A 108 1.16 -26.81 11.44
CA ARG A 108 2.24 -25.81 11.54
C ARG A 108 1.77 -24.39 11.23
N GLY A 109 0.49 -24.21 10.92
CA GLY A 109 -0.06 -22.93 10.50
C GLY A 109 0.39 -22.47 9.11
N LEU A 110 0.85 -23.39 8.27
CA LEU A 110 1.27 -23.11 6.90
C LEU A 110 0.09 -23.38 5.95
N LEU A 111 -0.52 -22.34 5.42
CA LEU A 111 -1.73 -22.43 4.61
C LEU A 111 -1.52 -21.82 3.22
N PHE A 112 -0.41 -22.18 2.56
CA PHE A 112 -0.09 -21.63 1.25
C PHE A 112 -0.99 -22.24 0.18
N ASP A 113 -1.58 -21.37 -0.64
CA ASP A 113 -2.28 -21.73 -1.86
C ASP A 113 -1.89 -20.73 -2.96
N LYS A 114 -1.14 -21.23 -3.95
CA LYS A 114 -0.67 -20.43 -5.09
C LYS A 114 -1.77 -19.82 -5.95
N ASN A 115 -3.03 -20.24 -5.77
CA ASN A 115 -4.17 -19.67 -6.50
C ASN A 115 -4.79 -18.48 -5.79
N ASN A 116 -4.50 -18.31 -4.48
CA ASN A 116 -5.03 -17.19 -3.73
C ASN A 116 -4.36 -15.89 -4.12
N VAL A 117 -5.17 -14.89 -4.44
CA VAL A 117 -4.73 -13.50 -4.65
C VAL A 117 -4.65 -12.81 -3.31
N LEU A 118 -3.47 -12.40 -2.93
CA LEU A 118 -3.17 -11.81 -1.62
C LEU A 118 -2.90 -10.32 -1.76
N LEU A 119 -3.62 -9.53 -0.96
CA LEU A 119 -3.33 -8.11 -0.82
C LEU A 119 -1.98 -7.91 -0.11
N ASP A 120 -1.22 -6.93 -0.58
CA ASP A 120 0.01 -6.52 0.10
C ASP A 120 -0.32 -5.96 1.50
N PRO A 121 0.22 -6.54 2.59
CA PRO A 121 -0.01 -6.01 3.93
C PRO A 121 0.55 -4.60 4.14
N PHE A 122 1.47 -4.16 3.29
CA PHE A 122 2.05 -2.81 3.30
C PHE A 122 1.45 -1.88 2.24
N ALA A 123 0.31 -2.27 1.64
CA ALA A 123 -0.37 -1.44 0.65
C ALA A 123 -0.75 -0.07 1.22
N LYS A 124 -0.36 0.99 0.53
CA LYS A 124 -0.69 2.37 0.91
C LYS A 124 -2.07 2.80 0.45
N ALA A 125 -2.63 2.12 -0.54
CA ALA A 125 -4.01 2.26 -0.97
C ALA A 125 -4.55 0.92 -1.47
N VAL A 126 -5.86 0.72 -1.34
CA VAL A 126 -6.57 -0.50 -1.70
C VAL A 126 -7.73 -0.14 -2.62
N THR A 127 -7.93 -0.95 -3.64
CA THR A 127 -9.06 -0.86 -4.59
C THR A 127 -9.87 -2.15 -4.58
N GLY A 128 -10.99 -2.20 -5.33
CA GLY A 128 -11.82 -3.39 -5.47
C GLY A 128 -13.26 -3.20 -5.01
N GLN A 129 -13.53 -2.31 -4.06
CA GLN A 129 -14.88 -1.94 -3.64
C GLN A 129 -15.21 -0.53 -4.14
N ARG A 130 -16.13 -0.42 -5.10
CA ARG A 130 -16.51 0.88 -5.69
C ARG A 130 -17.34 1.74 -4.75
N ASN A 131 -18.31 1.10 -4.09
CA ASN A 131 -19.22 1.76 -3.17
C ASN A 131 -19.08 1.16 -1.77
N TRP A 132 -18.77 1.99 -0.81
CA TRP A 132 -18.59 1.54 0.56
C TRP A 132 -19.91 1.01 1.15
N GLY A 133 -19.87 -0.19 1.76
CA GLY A 133 -21.03 -0.82 2.38
C GLY A 133 -21.85 -1.70 1.42
N GLU A 134 -21.54 -1.73 0.13
CA GLU A 134 -22.14 -2.69 -0.79
C GLU A 134 -21.64 -4.11 -0.50
N ARG A 135 -22.51 -5.09 -0.66
CA ARG A 135 -22.13 -6.50 -0.64
C ARG A 135 -21.73 -6.93 -2.05
N PRO A 136 -20.79 -7.87 -2.18
CA PRO A 136 -20.51 -8.45 -3.50
C PRO A 136 -21.77 -9.13 -4.07
N GLU A 137 -21.98 -8.98 -5.37
CA GLU A 137 -23.12 -9.58 -6.07
C GLU A 137 -22.98 -11.09 -6.25
N SER A 138 -21.78 -11.64 -6.02
CA SER A 138 -21.44 -13.05 -6.16
C SER A 138 -20.75 -13.61 -4.92
N ASP A 139 -20.78 -14.95 -4.77
CA ASP A 139 -20.07 -15.67 -3.71
C ASP A 139 -18.53 -15.56 -3.82
N GLU A 140 -18.02 -15.08 -4.97
CA GLU A 140 -16.60 -14.84 -5.17
C GLU A 140 -16.06 -13.66 -4.34
N GLY A 141 -16.94 -12.86 -3.74
CA GLY A 141 -16.56 -11.73 -2.91
C GLY A 141 -15.91 -10.58 -3.68
N PHE A 142 -15.31 -9.63 -2.92
CA PHE A 142 -14.50 -8.55 -3.49
C PHE A 142 -13.05 -9.01 -3.65
N VAL A 143 -12.50 -8.85 -4.83
CA VAL A 143 -11.05 -8.98 -5.03
C VAL A 143 -10.43 -7.61 -4.81
N TYR A 144 -9.65 -7.50 -3.75
CA TYR A 144 -8.93 -6.27 -3.42
C TYR A 144 -7.55 -6.27 -4.03
N HIS A 145 -7.19 -5.16 -4.66
CA HIS A 145 -5.83 -4.93 -5.17
C HIS A 145 -5.18 -3.78 -4.42
N ALA A 146 -3.87 -3.83 -4.34
CA ALA A 146 -3.06 -2.74 -3.81
C ALA A 146 -2.74 -1.71 -4.90
N ARG A 147 -2.58 -0.45 -4.50
CA ARG A 147 -2.08 0.63 -5.36
C ARG A 147 -0.81 1.24 -4.80
N VAL A 148 0.07 1.59 -5.70
CA VAL A 148 1.22 2.43 -5.38
C VAL A 148 0.76 3.88 -5.27
N VAL A 149 1.18 4.57 -4.23
CA VAL A 149 0.85 5.99 -3.99
C VAL A 149 2.14 6.74 -3.73
N GLU A 150 2.33 7.83 -4.44
CA GLU A 150 3.38 8.81 -4.11
C GLU A 150 2.91 9.71 -2.96
N ASN A 151 3.75 9.84 -1.95
CA ASN A 151 3.51 10.78 -0.87
C ASN A 151 4.16 12.12 -1.23
N ASN A 152 3.49 12.87 -2.11
CA ASN A 152 3.94 14.17 -2.61
C ASN A 152 3.09 15.34 -2.07
N PHE A 153 2.38 15.13 -0.95
CA PHE A 153 1.59 16.18 -0.33
C PHE A 153 2.49 17.31 0.14
N ASP A 154 2.24 18.52 -0.36
CA ASP A 154 2.95 19.71 0.07
C ASP A 154 2.42 20.21 1.42
N TRP A 155 3.19 20.02 2.46
CA TRP A 155 2.89 20.52 3.81
C TRP A 155 3.19 22.01 3.97
N GLY A 156 3.71 22.69 2.94
CA GLY A 156 4.07 24.10 2.97
C GLY A 156 5.11 24.39 4.05
N LYS A 157 4.85 25.42 4.86
CA LYS A 157 5.72 25.83 5.99
C LYS A 157 5.33 25.21 7.33
N MET A 158 4.53 24.15 7.34
CA MET A 158 4.08 23.53 8.56
C MET A 158 5.26 22.89 9.31
N THR A 159 5.38 23.18 10.58
CA THR A 159 6.31 22.53 11.52
C THR A 159 5.52 21.68 12.51
N PHE A 160 6.08 20.56 12.93
CA PHE A 160 5.50 19.79 14.03
C PHE A 160 5.57 20.63 15.32
N PRO A 161 4.43 20.71 16.06
CA PRO A 161 4.42 21.36 17.37
C PRO A 161 5.14 20.48 18.39
N GLU A 162 6.35 20.52 18.62
CA GLU A 162 7.15 19.66 19.53
C GLU A 162 6.58 19.64 20.98
N ILE A 163 5.34 19.15 21.12
CA ILE A 163 4.62 19.06 22.40
C ILE A 163 5.16 17.85 23.16
N PRO A 164 5.62 18.01 24.42
CA PRO A 164 6.00 16.89 25.28
C PRO A 164 4.87 15.87 25.42
N ALA A 165 5.23 14.58 25.55
CA ALA A 165 4.22 13.51 25.62
C ALA A 165 3.24 13.67 26.81
N GLU A 166 3.73 14.23 27.92
CA GLU A 166 2.94 14.53 29.12
C GLU A 166 1.92 15.65 28.92
N ASP A 167 2.13 16.52 27.94
CA ASP A 167 1.23 17.63 27.62
C ASP A 167 0.28 17.32 26.45
N LEU A 168 0.36 16.11 25.88
CA LEU A 168 -0.49 15.72 24.75
C LEU A 168 -1.95 15.48 25.20
N ILE A 169 -2.89 16.15 24.52
CA ILE A 169 -4.31 15.80 24.57
C ILE A 169 -4.67 15.07 23.29
N ILE A 170 -5.01 13.79 23.40
CA ILE A 170 -5.40 12.93 22.26
C ILE A 170 -6.93 12.87 22.18
N TYR A 171 -7.48 13.32 21.07
CA TYR A 171 -8.89 13.22 20.76
C TYR A 171 -9.12 12.21 19.65
N GLU A 172 -9.56 11.00 20.03
CA GLU A 172 -9.90 9.96 19.07
C GLU A 172 -11.33 10.15 18.57
N THR A 173 -11.53 10.10 17.25
CA THR A 173 -12.83 10.26 16.65
C THR A 173 -13.01 9.42 15.39
N HIS A 174 -14.23 8.96 15.15
CA HIS A 174 -14.57 8.28 13.90
C HIS A 174 -14.95 9.33 12.84
N VAL A 175 -14.17 9.43 11.76
CA VAL A 175 -14.32 10.48 10.72
C VAL A 175 -15.76 10.59 10.22
N ARG A 176 -16.38 9.46 9.86
CA ARG A 176 -17.77 9.47 9.37
C ARG A 176 -18.76 9.83 10.47
N GLY A 177 -18.63 9.24 11.64
CA GLY A 177 -19.56 9.44 12.75
C GLY A 177 -19.58 10.89 13.26
N PHE A 178 -18.41 11.54 13.27
CA PHE A 178 -18.24 12.87 13.85
C PHE A 178 -19.07 13.97 13.18
N THR A 179 -19.29 13.87 11.87
CA THR A 179 -19.99 14.90 11.09
C THR A 179 -21.18 14.40 10.29
N ARG A 180 -21.61 13.12 10.46
CA ARG A 180 -22.68 12.53 9.65
C ARG A 180 -24.05 13.10 9.96
N ASP A 181 -24.31 13.42 11.22
CA ASP A 181 -25.58 13.99 11.66
C ASP A 181 -25.78 15.43 11.16
N ALA A 182 -27.01 15.79 10.81
CA ALA A 182 -27.33 17.11 10.31
C ALA A 182 -27.02 18.23 11.31
N SER A 183 -27.05 17.95 12.62
CA SER A 183 -26.68 18.90 13.68
C SER A 183 -25.21 19.33 13.61
N SER A 184 -24.36 18.61 12.88
CA SER A 184 -22.98 19.02 12.64
C SER A 184 -22.88 20.33 11.87
N GLY A 185 -23.88 20.66 11.04
CA GLY A 185 -23.92 21.91 10.25
C GLY A 185 -22.85 22.00 9.17
N VAL A 186 -22.21 20.87 8.77
CA VAL A 186 -21.21 20.85 7.68
C VAL A 186 -21.85 20.43 6.36
N THR A 187 -21.31 20.88 5.25
CA THR A 187 -21.83 20.57 3.92
C THR A 187 -21.47 19.17 3.43
N ALA A 188 -20.31 18.64 3.85
CA ALA A 188 -19.80 17.34 3.45
C ALA A 188 -19.80 16.35 4.64
N GLY A 189 -20.97 16.12 5.26
CA GLY A 189 -21.12 15.29 6.45
C GLY A 189 -20.64 13.85 6.25
N GLY A 190 -19.86 13.35 7.21
CA GLY A 190 -19.31 11.98 7.20
C GLY A 190 -18.09 11.78 6.32
N THR A 191 -17.41 12.83 5.93
CA THR A 191 -16.19 12.80 5.10
C THR A 191 -15.01 13.51 5.79
N PHE A 192 -13.79 13.32 5.27
CA PHE A 192 -12.62 14.09 5.73
C PHE A 192 -12.81 15.60 5.53
N GLU A 193 -13.48 16.03 4.46
CA GLU A 193 -13.81 17.44 4.24
C GLU A 193 -14.76 17.97 5.33
N GLY A 194 -15.78 17.20 5.70
CA GLY A 194 -16.65 17.56 6.82
C GLY A 194 -15.88 17.66 8.14
N LEU A 195 -14.95 16.75 8.40
CA LEU A 195 -14.07 16.82 9.56
C LEU A 195 -13.18 18.07 9.53
N ARG A 196 -12.60 18.41 8.35
CA ARG A 196 -11.81 19.63 8.15
C ARG A 196 -12.59 20.90 8.52
N GLN A 197 -13.87 20.97 8.17
CA GLN A 197 -14.74 22.10 8.53
C GLN A 197 -14.96 22.22 10.04
N LYS A 198 -14.70 21.15 10.82
CA LYS A 198 -14.81 21.12 12.29
C LYS A 198 -13.49 21.37 13.02
N ILE A 199 -12.38 21.59 12.33
CA ILE A 199 -11.09 21.90 12.97
C ILE A 199 -11.20 23.08 13.98
N PRO A 200 -11.87 24.22 13.64
CA PRO A 200 -12.02 25.31 14.62
C PRO A 200 -12.74 24.90 15.92
N TYR A 201 -13.74 24.01 15.80
CA TYR A 201 -14.44 23.46 16.95
C TYR A 201 -13.53 22.58 17.83
N GLN A 202 -12.69 21.75 17.20
CA GLN A 202 -11.75 20.89 17.91
C GLN A 202 -10.66 21.72 18.62
N ILE A 203 -10.09 22.71 17.94
CA ILE A 203 -9.08 23.63 18.50
C ILE A 203 -9.66 24.36 19.73
N GLY A 204 -10.92 24.84 19.67
CA GLY A 204 -11.56 25.53 20.78
C GLY A 204 -11.89 24.66 22.00
N ARG A 205 -11.69 23.32 21.91
CA ARG A 205 -11.88 22.37 23.02
C ARG A 205 -10.60 21.78 23.58
N ALA A 206 -9.48 22.01 22.91
CA ALA A 206 -8.16 21.56 23.35
C ALA A 206 -7.46 22.57 24.29
N HIS A 207 -8.20 23.52 24.84
CA HIS A 207 -7.71 24.51 25.81
C HIS A 207 -8.33 24.25 27.18
#